data_8d8bfc62bcd0ff4778af907e1096c871
#
_entry.id   8d8bfc62bcd0ff4778af907e1096c871
#
_cell.length_a   1.000
_cell.length_b   1.000
_cell.length_c   1.000
_cell.angle_alpha   90.00
_cell.angle_beta   90.00
_cell.angle_gamma   90.00
#
_symmetry.space_group_name_H-M   'P 1'
#
loop_
_entity.id
_entity.type
_entity.pdbx_description
1 polymer ?
#
loop_
_entity_poly.entity_id
_entity_poly.type
_entity_poly.pdbx_seq_one_letter_code
_entity_poly.pdbx_strand_id
1 'polypeptide(L)'
;GIAGAAVAAGIAAERRAVGRARSIPDPYADEPFGKLHTEGISIVTDDGVALHVEIDGNPDAPLTVVFAHGFTLNMDAFHFQRRDLGDAARLVFYDQRSHGASERSPSEHCTIDQLGRDLDAVLRAVAPSGPVVLVGHSMGGMTILSLADQHPELFGDRIVGVALLSTSTGNLAKDIVGVPGVVSRLVNPLVPSGAKLVRRRAAALERGRRAGSDFGFLFTRLVSFGPGAPPSLVEFMEQMLLDTSVEVMSDFFDTFLSHDKLKALAVLEDVPTLISCGDRDVLTPLSHSRLMADALPSAEFQVLPGANHMAKLERHHEVNVALRRLFDRASERAAIK
;
A
#
# COMPACT_ATOMS: atom_id res chain seq x y z
N GLY A 1 15.75 42.10 6.54
CA GLY A 1 15.06 42.26 7.75
C GLY A 1 14.34 41.02 8.24
N ILE A 2 13.15 41.18 8.81
CA ILE A 2 12.38 40.17 9.54
C ILE A 2 12.05 38.92 8.67
N ALA A 3 11.71 39.11 7.40
CA ALA A 3 11.40 37.98 6.47
C ALA A 3 12.64 37.08 6.25
N GLY A 4 13.83 37.63 6.10
CA GLY A 4 15.06 36.86 5.93
C GLY A 4 15.44 36.07 7.19
N ALA A 5 15.20 36.63 8.38
CA ALA A 5 15.42 35.93 9.64
C ALA A 5 14.43 34.77 9.86
N ALA A 6 13.16 34.95 9.48
CA ALA A 6 12.14 33.91 9.56
C ALA A 6 12.45 32.73 8.62
N VAL A 7 12.90 33.01 7.39
CA VAL A 7 13.31 31.94 6.42
C VAL A 7 14.53 31.19 6.93
N ALA A 8 15.56 31.93 7.44
CA ALA A 8 16.76 31.28 7.99
C ALA A 8 16.45 30.40 9.23
N ALA A 9 15.55 30.86 10.11
CA ALA A 9 15.09 30.11 11.26
C ALA A 9 14.31 28.85 10.82
N GLY A 10 13.48 28.93 9.77
CA GLY A 10 12.76 27.79 9.19
C GLY A 10 13.72 26.73 8.64
N ILE A 11 14.70 27.14 7.84
CA ILE A 11 15.73 26.22 7.29
C ILE A 11 16.56 25.58 8.41
N ALA A 12 16.92 26.37 9.45
CA ALA A 12 17.66 25.80 10.58
C ALA A 12 16.84 24.79 11.38
N ALA A 13 15.53 25.03 11.55
CA ALA A 13 14.62 24.10 12.22
C ALA A 13 14.45 22.82 11.41
N GLU A 14 14.27 22.92 10.10
CA GLU A 14 14.19 21.81 9.18
C GLU A 14 15.46 20.94 9.23
N ARG A 15 16.64 21.54 9.07
CA ARG A 15 17.93 20.83 9.16
C ARG A 15 18.13 20.12 10.50
N ARG A 16 17.69 20.74 11.61
CA ARG A 16 17.73 20.10 12.93
C ARG A 16 16.77 18.91 13.01
N ALA A 17 15.57 19.02 12.44
CA ALA A 17 14.60 17.94 12.43
C ALA A 17 15.11 16.75 11.59
N VAL A 18 15.64 17.03 10.40
CA VAL A 18 16.27 16.00 9.52
C VAL A 18 17.47 15.37 10.22
N GLY A 19 18.37 16.17 10.80
CA GLY A 19 19.52 15.64 11.53
C GLY A 19 19.13 14.72 12.69
N ARG A 20 18.09 15.06 13.45
CA ARG A 20 17.56 14.19 14.50
C ARG A 20 16.95 12.90 13.93
N ALA A 21 16.18 13.01 12.84
CA ALA A 21 15.57 11.84 12.20
C ALA A 21 16.62 10.89 11.64
N ARG A 22 17.67 11.40 11.00
CA ARG A 22 18.80 10.62 10.48
C ARG A 22 19.77 10.10 11.55
N SER A 23 19.69 10.58 12.79
CA SER A 23 20.48 10.05 13.90
C SER A 23 19.83 8.88 14.64
N ILE A 24 18.65 8.45 14.23
CA ILE A 24 18.00 7.24 14.75
C ILE A 24 18.84 6.03 14.33
N PRO A 25 19.04 5.04 15.22
CA PRO A 25 19.72 3.78 14.86
C PRO A 25 19.07 3.14 13.64
N ASP A 26 19.88 2.77 12.66
CA ASP A 26 19.43 2.23 11.39
C ASP A 26 19.98 0.82 11.16
N PRO A 27 19.25 -0.23 11.59
CA PRO A 27 19.67 -1.61 11.39
C PRO A 27 19.53 -2.07 9.93
N TYR A 28 18.92 -1.25 9.06
CA TYR A 28 18.66 -1.56 7.66
C TYR A 28 19.50 -0.72 6.69
N ALA A 29 20.55 -0.03 7.16
CA ALA A 29 21.37 0.85 6.33
C ALA A 29 22.03 0.10 5.13
N ASP A 30 22.33 -1.18 5.30
CA ASP A 30 22.93 -2.05 4.26
C ASP A 30 21.89 -2.96 3.59
N GLU A 31 20.59 -2.82 3.90
CA GLU A 31 19.54 -3.63 3.29
C GLU A 31 19.40 -3.29 1.80
N PRO A 32 19.38 -4.30 0.89
CA PRO A 32 19.33 -4.07 -0.55
C PRO A 32 17.93 -3.69 -1.04
N PHE A 33 17.36 -2.61 -0.50
CA PHE A 33 16.05 -2.12 -0.89
C PHE A 33 15.93 -1.89 -2.39
N GLY A 34 14.80 -2.32 -2.99
CA GLY A 34 14.53 -2.19 -4.42
C GLY A 34 15.44 -3.03 -5.31
N LYS A 35 16.10 -4.10 -4.77
CA LYS A 35 17.00 -4.97 -5.52
C LYS A 35 16.61 -6.44 -5.52
N LEU A 36 15.54 -6.80 -4.82
CA LEU A 36 15.03 -8.16 -4.77
C LEU A 36 14.04 -8.37 -5.93
N HIS A 37 14.57 -8.65 -7.12
CA HIS A 37 13.77 -8.84 -8.33
C HIS A 37 14.03 -10.22 -8.94
N THR A 38 12.98 -10.75 -9.59
CA THR A 38 13.05 -11.90 -10.49
C THR A 38 12.77 -11.46 -11.92
N GLU A 39 12.83 -12.38 -12.89
CA GLU A 39 12.43 -12.06 -14.25
C GLU A 39 10.94 -11.70 -14.29
N GLY A 40 10.65 -10.47 -14.74
CA GLY A 40 9.30 -9.96 -14.84
C GLY A 40 8.58 -10.45 -16.09
N ILE A 41 7.26 -10.67 -15.96
CA ILE A 41 6.35 -10.95 -17.07
C ILE A 41 5.36 -9.80 -17.23
N SER A 42 4.82 -9.64 -18.44
CA SER A 42 3.80 -8.66 -18.73
C SER A 42 2.44 -9.36 -18.88
N ILE A 43 1.43 -8.88 -18.11
CA ILE A 43 0.06 -9.34 -18.20
C ILE A 43 -0.79 -8.21 -18.76
N VAL A 44 -1.41 -8.43 -19.93
CA VAL A 44 -2.29 -7.44 -20.55
C VAL A 44 -3.70 -7.61 -20.00
N THR A 45 -4.24 -6.54 -19.43
CA THR A 45 -5.62 -6.49 -18.91
C THR A 45 -6.65 -6.43 -20.02
N ASP A 46 -7.93 -6.62 -19.68
CA ASP A 46 -9.03 -6.63 -20.66
C ASP A 46 -9.21 -5.28 -21.38
N ASP A 47 -8.73 -4.18 -20.78
CA ASP A 47 -8.72 -2.83 -21.38
C ASP A 47 -7.37 -2.45 -22.02
N GLY A 48 -6.44 -3.41 -22.15
CA GLY A 48 -5.21 -3.29 -22.90
C GLY A 48 -4.01 -2.73 -22.15
N VAL A 49 -4.10 -2.49 -20.85
CA VAL A 49 -2.98 -2.01 -20.02
C VAL A 49 -2.08 -3.17 -19.63
N ALA A 50 -0.77 -3.04 -19.88
CA ALA A 50 0.22 -4.04 -19.49
C ALA A 50 0.64 -3.86 -18.02
N LEU A 51 0.45 -4.90 -17.22
CA LEU A 51 0.89 -4.97 -15.83
C LEU A 51 2.20 -5.73 -15.72
N HIS A 52 3.14 -5.19 -14.97
CA HIS A 52 4.39 -5.85 -14.63
C HIS A 52 4.20 -6.77 -13.43
N VAL A 53 4.59 -8.03 -13.57
CA VAL A 53 4.40 -9.08 -12.56
C VAL A 53 5.68 -9.88 -12.39
N GLU A 54 6.05 -10.15 -11.17
CA GLU A 54 7.17 -11.02 -10.81
C GLU A 54 6.71 -12.19 -9.95
N ILE A 55 7.31 -13.35 -10.17
CA ILE A 55 7.00 -14.58 -9.44
C ILE A 55 8.26 -15.02 -8.72
N ASP A 56 8.15 -15.25 -7.41
CA ASP A 56 9.24 -15.58 -6.51
C ASP A 56 8.82 -16.70 -5.53
N GLY A 57 9.72 -17.04 -4.62
CA GLY A 57 9.47 -18.03 -3.58
C GLY A 57 9.55 -19.47 -4.08
N ASN A 58 8.84 -20.37 -3.39
CA ASN A 58 8.86 -21.80 -3.70
C ASN A 58 7.91 -22.12 -4.87
N PRO A 59 8.41 -22.49 -6.06
CA PRO A 59 7.55 -22.77 -7.22
C PRO A 59 6.68 -24.03 -7.04
N ASP A 60 7.09 -24.95 -6.17
CA ASP A 60 6.38 -26.21 -5.90
C ASP A 60 5.38 -26.09 -4.72
N ALA A 61 5.30 -24.93 -4.10
CA ALA A 61 4.35 -24.71 -3.01
C ALA A 61 2.91 -24.81 -3.52
N PRO A 62 2.03 -25.52 -2.80
CA PRO A 62 0.64 -25.64 -3.20
C PRO A 62 -0.13 -24.32 -3.10
N LEU A 63 0.34 -23.40 -2.24
CA LEU A 63 -0.28 -22.10 -1.99
C LEU A 63 0.40 -21.03 -2.82
N THR A 64 -0.39 -20.22 -3.53
CA THR A 64 0.07 -18.98 -4.18
C THR A 64 -0.36 -17.78 -3.35
N VAL A 65 0.55 -16.84 -3.10
CA VAL A 65 0.26 -15.58 -2.40
C VAL A 65 0.47 -14.41 -3.34
N VAL A 66 -0.56 -13.59 -3.55
CA VAL A 66 -0.51 -12.42 -4.44
C VAL A 66 -0.52 -11.15 -3.62
N PHE A 67 0.44 -10.27 -3.87
CA PHE A 67 0.65 -9.02 -3.13
C PHE A 67 0.23 -7.81 -3.97
N ALA A 68 -0.70 -7.01 -3.44
CA ALA A 68 -1.18 -5.76 -4.01
C ALA A 68 -0.70 -4.57 -3.16
N HIS A 69 0.12 -3.69 -3.74
CA HIS A 69 0.74 -2.56 -3.05
C HIS A 69 -0.19 -1.35 -2.86
N GLY A 70 0.25 -0.37 -2.06
CA GLY A 70 -0.46 0.88 -1.81
C GLY A 70 -0.28 1.92 -2.92
N PHE A 71 -1.08 2.97 -2.84
CA PHE A 71 -0.99 4.14 -3.72
C PHE A 71 0.39 4.78 -3.65
N THR A 72 0.89 5.26 -4.80
CA THR A 72 2.23 5.84 -4.96
C THR A 72 3.42 4.94 -4.62
N LEU A 73 3.16 3.68 -4.39
CA LEU A 73 4.18 2.65 -4.15
C LEU A 73 4.30 1.75 -5.40
N ASN A 74 5.17 0.77 -5.32
CA ASN A 74 5.31 -0.32 -6.26
C ASN A 74 5.46 -1.65 -5.49
N MET A 75 5.71 -2.76 -6.17
CA MET A 75 5.84 -4.09 -5.56
C MET A 75 6.97 -4.17 -4.51
N ASP A 76 7.99 -3.32 -4.59
CA ASP A 76 9.10 -3.27 -3.63
C ASP A 76 8.66 -2.87 -2.23
N ALA A 77 7.48 -2.26 -2.10
CA ALA A 77 6.88 -1.97 -0.80
C ALA A 77 6.67 -3.23 0.07
N PHE A 78 6.76 -4.43 -0.53
CA PHE A 78 6.74 -5.72 0.15
C PHE A 78 8.13 -6.36 0.29
N HIS A 79 9.19 -5.55 0.35
CA HIS A 79 10.59 -6.00 0.40
C HIS A 79 10.82 -7.11 1.44
N PHE A 80 10.41 -6.89 2.69
CA PHE A 80 10.63 -7.87 3.76
C PHE A 80 9.72 -9.10 3.64
N GLN A 81 8.55 -8.98 3.04
CA GLN A 81 7.67 -10.10 2.75
C GLN A 81 8.29 -10.99 1.66
N ARG A 82 8.84 -10.38 0.61
CA ARG A 82 9.57 -11.08 -0.46
C ARG A 82 10.80 -11.80 0.11
N ARG A 83 11.59 -11.10 0.91
CA ARG A 83 12.82 -11.65 1.50
C ARG A 83 12.57 -12.83 2.44
N ASP A 84 11.52 -12.74 3.28
CA ASP A 84 11.36 -13.62 4.44
C ASP A 84 10.30 -14.72 4.26
N LEU A 85 9.43 -14.66 3.22
CA LEU A 85 8.30 -15.59 3.08
C LEU A 85 8.43 -16.57 1.90
N GLY A 86 9.52 -16.52 1.15
CA GLY A 86 9.70 -17.31 -0.06
C GLY A 86 9.73 -18.84 0.17
N ASP A 87 10.06 -19.27 1.39
CA ASP A 87 10.04 -20.70 1.78
C ASP A 87 8.62 -21.23 2.01
N ALA A 88 7.66 -20.35 2.33
CA ALA A 88 6.32 -20.73 2.77
C ALA A 88 5.31 -20.87 1.61
N ALA A 89 5.53 -20.19 0.49
CA ALA A 89 4.56 -20.13 -0.59
C ALA A 89 5.22 -19.74 -1.93
N ARG A 90 4.49 -19.91 -3.02
CA ARG A 90 4.77 -19.27 -4.29
C ARG A 90 4.28 -17.83 -4.21
N LEU A 91 5.18 -16.85 -4.32
CA LEU A 91 4.89 -15.43 -4.14
C LEU A 91 4.72 -14.76 -5.49
N VAL A 92 3.70 -13.95 -5.64
CA VAL A 92 3.42 -13.14 -6.83
C VAL A 92 3.35 -11.68 -6.41
N PHE A 93 4.20 -10.86 -6.99
CA PHE A 93 4.21 -9.41 -6.81
C PHE A 93 3.87 -8.76 -8.14
N TYR A 94 3.03 -7.75 -8.12
CA TYR A 94 2.73 -6.99 -9.33
C TYR A 94 2.64 -5.50 -9.03
N ASP A 95 2.99 -4.71 -10.02
CA ASP A 95 2.75 -3.28 -9.99
C ASP A 95 1.33 -3.00 -10.49
N GLN A 96 0.55 -2.29 -9.70
CA GLN A 96 -0.78 -1.86 -10.11
C GLN A 96 -0.67 -0.86 -11.27
N ARG A 97 -1.69 -0.76 -12.14
CA ARG A 97 -1.69 0.16 -13.29
C ARG A 97 -1.20 1.55 -12.92
N SER A 98 -0.44 2.16 -13.79
CA SER A 98 0.17 3.49 -13.63
C SER A 98 1.22 3.61 -12.52
N HIS A 99 1.61 2.50 -11.86
CA HIS A 99 2.64 2.46 -10.83
C HIS A 99 3.80 1.55 -11.24
N GLY A 100 4.98 1.80 -10.65
CA GLY A 100 6.17 0.99 -10.87
C GLY A 100 6.51 0.81 -12.35
N ALA A 101 6.70 -0.44 -12.78
CA ALA A 101 6.99 -0.82 -14.16
C ALA A 101 5.73 -1.15 -15.00
N SER A 102 4.53 -1.05 -14.41
CA SER A 102 3.27 -1.21 -15.14
C SER A 102 2.96 -0.02 -16.03
N GLU A 103 2.25 -0.28 -17.12
CA GLU A 103 1.91 0.73 -18.11
C GLU A 103 0.96 1.81 -17.55
N ARG A 104 1.09 3.01 -18.11
CA ARG A 104 0.23 4.14 -17.79
C ARG A 104 -1.18 3.90 -18.32
N SER A 105 -2.16 4.03 -17.44
CA SER A 105 -3.60 3.94 -17.77
C SER A 105 -4.19 5.31 -18.12
N PRO A 106 -5.21 5.39 -18.97
CA PRO A 106 -6.07 6.56 -19.07
C PRO A 106 -6.68 6.92 -17.71
N SER A 107 -6.86 8.23 -17.47
CA SER A 107 -7.29 8.74 -16.15
C SER A 107 -8.66 8.23 -15.70
N GLU A 108 -9.58 8.01 -16.65
CA GLU A 108 -10.92 7.47 -16.43
C GLU A 108 -10.91 6.02 -15.92
N HIS A 109 -9.81 5.31 -16.15
CA HIS A 109 -9.61 3.93 -15.69
C HIS A 109 -8.74 3.84 -14.41
N CYS A 110 -8.32 4.99 -13.84
CA CYS A 110 -7.60 5.05 -12.57
C CYS A 110 -8.59 4.97 -11.39
N THR A 111 -9.25 3.83 -11.24
CA THR A 111 -10.29 3.60 -10.21
C THR A 111 -10.04 2.32 -9.42
N ILE A 112 -10.50 2.29 -8.16
CA ILE A 112 -10.41 1.08 -7.32
C ILE A 112 -11.17 -0.10 -7.96
N ASP A 113 -12.28 0.17 -8.65
CA ASP A 113 -13.03 -0.88 -9.34
C ASP A 113 -12.25 -1.47 -10.51
N GLN A 114 -11.48 -0.64 -11.22
CA GLN A 114 -10.60 -1.14 -12.28
C GLN A 114 -9.43 -1.94 -11.70
N LEU A 115 -8.86 -1.52 -10.56
CA LEU A 115 -7.81 -2.31 -9.87
C LEU A 115 -8.31 -3.70 -9.45
N GLY A 116 -9.58 -3.82 -9.07
CA GLY A 116 -10.22 -5.13 -8.80
C GLY A 116 -10.23 -6.04 -10.05
N ARG A 117 -10.60 -5.51 -11.22
CA ARG A 117 -10.53 -6.23 -12.51
C ARG A 117 -9.10 -6.60 -12.92
N ASP A 118 -8.15 -5.71 -12.65
CA ASP A 118 -6.73 -5.98 -12.88
C ASP A 118 -6.22 -7.15 -12.03
N LEU A 119 -6.59 -7.17 -10.76
CA LEU A 119 -6.24 -8.28 -9.86
C LEU A 119 -6.85 -9.60 -10.35
N ASP A 120 -8.08 -9.61 -10.86
CA ASP A 120 -8.67 -10.80 -11.50
C ASP A 120 -7.87 -11.23 -12.73
N ALA A 121 -7.45 -10.31 -13.60
CA ALA A 121 -6.61 -10.61 -14.74
C ALA A 121 -5.25 -11.22 -14.32
N VAL A 122 -4.62 -10.68 -13.28
CA VAL A 122 -3.40 -11.27 -12.69
C VAL A 122 -3.67 -12.68 -12.19
N LEU A 123 -4.75 -12.90 -11.42
CA LEU A 123 -5.09 -14.22 -10.90
C LEU A 123 -5.33 -15.25 -12.01
N ARG A 124 -6.07 -14.88 -13.06
CA ARG A 124 -6.30 -15.74 -14.22
C ARG A 124 -5.01 -16.14 -14.94
N ALA A 125 -4.05 -15.23 -15.02
CA ALA A 125 -2.80 -15.45 -15.72
C ALA A 125 -1.77 -16.26 -14.92
N VAL A 126 -1.56 -15.93 -13.64
CA VAL A 126 -0.45 -16.50 -12.84
C VAL A 126 -0.88 -17.58 -11.85
N ALA A 127 -2.14 -17.65 -11.52
CA ALA A 127 -2.71 -18.65 -10.62
C ALA A 127 -4.05 -19.16 -11.18
N PRO A 128 -4.10 -19.77 -12.38
CA PRO A 128 -5.34 -20.24 -13.02
C PRO A 128 -6.03 -21.35 -12.22
N SER A 129 -5.33 -22.04 -11.35
CA SER A 129 -5.84 -23.10 -10.48
C SER A 129 -5.12 -23.09 -9.14
N GLY A 130 -5.64 -23.85 -8.17
CA GLY A 130 -5.10 -23.99 -6.83
C GLY A 130 -5.50 -22.86 -5.87
N PRO A 131 -5.15 -23.01 -4.57
CA PRO A 131 -5.51 -22.06 -3.52
C PRO A 131 -4.65 -20.80 -3.58
N VAL A 132 -5.31 -19.67 -3.33
CA VAL A 132 -4.69 -18.34 -3.35
C VAL A 132 -4.93 -17.61 -2.03
N VAL A 133 -3.90 -16.93 -1.53
CA VAL A 133 -4.00 -15.90 -0.49
C VAL A 133 -3.74 -14.54 -1.13
N LEU A 134 -4.57 -13.56 -0.81
CA LEU A 134 -4.38 -12.17 -1.23
C LEU A 134 -3.85 -11.34 -0.07
N VAL A 135 -2.80 -10.57 -0.31
CA VAL A 135 -2.21 -9.64 0.66
C VAL A 135 -2.26 -8.24 0.09
N GLY A 136 -3.08 -7.36 0.68
CA GLY A 136 -3.25 -5.98 0.21
C GLY A 136 -2.84 -4.95 1.25
N HIS A 137 -2.01 -4.00 0.86
CA HIS A 137 -1.64 -2.85 1.68
C HIS A 137 -2.32 -1.59 1.16
N SER A 138 -3.00 -0.84 2.05
CA SER A 138 -3.62 0.44 1.71
C SER A 138 -4.55 0.31 0.48
N MET A 139 -4.29 1.01 -0.62
CA MET A 139 -5.00 0.86 -1.90
C MET A 139 -5.09 -0.62 -2.35
N GLY A 140 -4.05 -1.43 -2.12
CA GLY A 140 -4.08 -2.87 -2.44
C GLY A 140 -5.12 -3.65 -1.64
N GLY A 141 -5.40 -3.26 -0.40
CA GLY A 141 -6.54 -3.81 0.37
C GLY A 141 -7.88 -3.39 -0.21
N MET A 142 -8.01 -2.14 -0.66
CA MET A 142 -9.20 -1.66 -1.38
C MET A 142 -9.40 -2.40 -2.71
N THR A 143 -8.31 -2.72 -3.41
CA THR A 143 -8.30 -3.55 -4.62
C THR A 143 -8.89 -4.94 -4.35
N ILE A 144 -8.48 -5.59 -3.24
CA ILE A 144 -9.01 -6.90 -2.82
C ILE A 144 -10.50 -6.80 -2.51
N LEU A 145 -10.93 -5.78 -1.79
CA LEU A 145 -12.35 -5.57 -1.48
C LEU A 145 -13.18 -5.28 -2.74
N SER A 146 -12.58 -4.61 -3.73
CA SER A 146 -13.23 -4.41 -5.03
C SER A 146 -13.36 -5.72 -5.81
N LEU A 147 -12.36 -6.59 -5.77
CA LEU A 147 -12.45 -7.93 -6.34
C LEU A 147 -13.56 -8.74 -5.63
N ALA A 148 -13.64 -8.68 -4.30
CA ALA A 148 -14.68 -9.37 -3.52
C ALA A 148 -16.09 -8.89 -3.87
N ASP A 149 -16.27 -7.60 -4.14
CA ASP A 149 -17.54 -7.02 -4.57
C ASP A 149 -17.94 -7.48 -6.00
N GLN A 150 -16.94 -7.62 -6.89
CA GLN A 150 -17.17 -7.97 -8.30
C GLN A 150 -17.26 -9.48 -8.55
N HIS A 151 -16.48 -10.27 -7.80
CA HIS A 151 -16.30 -11.71 -7.96
C HIS A 151 -16.38 -12.45 -6.62
N PRO A 152 -17.51 -12.36 -5.90
CA PRO A 152 -17.68 -13.01 -4.59
C PRO A 152 -17.50 -14.54 -4.65
N GLU A 153 -17.79 -15.16 -5.79
CA GLU A 153 -17.66 -16.60 -6.03
C GLU A 153 -16.22 -17.12 -5.93
N LEU A 154 -15.22 -16.24 -6.09
CA LEU A 154 -13.82 -16.64 -5.96
C LEU A 154 -13.41 -16.88 -4.50
N PHE A 155 -14.10 -16.21 -3.57
CA PHE A 155 -13.73 -16.21 -2.16
C PHE A 155 -14.29 -17.43 -1.43
N GLY A 156 -13.43 -18.06 -0.62
CA GLY A 156 -13.74 -19.31 0.05
C GLY A 156 -13.57 -20.54 -0.86
N ASP A 157 -13.59 -20.40 -2.17
CA ASP A 157 -13.29 -21.48 -3.13
C ASP A 157 -11.82 -21.45 -3.55
N ARG A 158 -11.43 -20.47 -4.32
CA ARG A 158 -10.05 -20.26 -4.78
C ARG A 158 -9.24 -19.35 -3.86
N ILE A 159 -9.84 -18.24 -3.43
CA ILE A 159 -9.24 -17.33 -2.48
C ILE A 159 -9.55 -17.85 -1.09
N VAL A 160 -8.56 -18.53 -0.52
CA VAL A 160 -8.67 -19.25 0.76
C VAL A 160 -8.10 -18.47 1.94
N GLY A 161 -7.57 -17.27 1.71
CA GLY A 161 -7.07 -16.38 2.74
C GLY A 161 -6.91 -14.94 2.26
N VAL A 162 -7.09 -13.96 3.14
CA VAL A 162 -6.97 -12.53 2.83
C VAL A 162 -6.23 -11.81 3.96
N ALA A 163 -5.25 -10.95 3.62
CA ALA A 163 -4.62 -10.01 4.54
C ALA A 163 -4.91 -8.57 4.12
N LEU A 164 -5.53 -7.81 5.02
CA LEU A 164 -5.86 -6.39 4.88
C LEU A 164 -4.92 -5.57 5.78
N LEU A 165 -3.88 -4.99 5.19
CA LEU A 165 -2.82 -4.29 5.91
C LEU A 165 -2.99 -2.78 5.76
N SER A 166 -3.19 -2.03 6.86
CA SER A 166 -3.32 -0.56 6.88
C SER A 166 -4.23 -0.07 5.73
N THR A 167 -5.47 -0.53 5.69
CA THR A 167 -6.43 -0.25 4.60
C THR A 167 -7.79 0.20 5.13
N SER A 168 -8.73 0.44 4.22
CA SER A 168 -10.07 0.96 4.52
C SER A 168 -11.12 0.36 3.59
N THR A 169 -12.35 0.24 4.10
CA THR A 169 -13.54 -0.08 3.29
C THR A 169 -14.18 1.15 2.65
N GLY A 170 -13.73 2.36 3.00
CA GLY A 170 -14.33 3.62 2.51
C GLY A 170 -14.37 4.73 3.56
N ASN A 171 -15.13 5.78 3.27
CA ASN A 171 -15.29 6.97 4.11
C ASN A 171 -14.01 7.80 4.38
N LEU A 172 -12.97 7.63 3.57
CA LEU A 172 -11.68 8.33 3.74
C LEU A 172 -11.82 9.86 3.71
N ALA A 173 -12.81 10.39 2.99
CA ALA A 173 -13.05 11.84 2.93
C ALA A 173 -13.31 12.48 4.31
N LYS A 174 -13.92 11.75 5.26
CA LYS A 174 -14.22 12.24 6.61
C LYS A 174 -12.94 12.34 7.45
N ASP A 175 -11.99 11.45 7.23
CA ASP A 175 -10.77 11.35 8.02
C ASP A 175 -9.68 12.27 7.49
N ILE A 176 -9.64 12.54 6.17
CA ILE A 176 -8.80 13.58 5.57
C ILE A 176 -9.13 14.97 6.16
N VAL A 177 -10.40 15.24 6.49
CA VAL A 177 -10.85 16.49 7.16
C VAL A 177 -10.40 16.54 8.62
N GLY A 178 -10.19 15.40 9.27
CA GLY A 178 -9.76 15.27 10.68
C GLY A 178 -8.24 15.32 10.89
N VAL A 179 -7.43 15.35 9.82
CA VAL A 179 -5.97 15.43 9.91
C VAL A 179 -5.55 16.78 10.52
N PRO A 180 -4.64 16.80 11.56
CA PRO A 180 -4.22 18.03 12.20
C PRO A 180 -3.78 19.09 11.18
N GLY A 181 -4.21 20.35 11.37
CA GLY A 181 -4.22 21.45 10.41
C GLY A 181 -2.95 21.73 9.58
N VAL A 182 -1.81 21.12 9.91
CA VAL A 182 -0.57 21.21 9.11
C VAL A 182 -0.63 20.23 7.93
N VAL A 183 -1.07 18.99 8.16
CA VAL A 183 -1.18 17.96 7.10
C VAL A 183 -2.39 18.26 6.22
N SER A 184 -3.52 18.69 6.80
CA SER A 184 -4.70 19.09 6.02
C SER A 184 -4.40 20.28 5.10
N ARG A 185 -3.55 21.23 5.49
CA ARG A 185 -3.12 22.34 4.62
C ARG A 185 -2.20 21.90 3.48
N LEU A 186 -1.50 20.79 3.64
CA LEU A 186 -0.64 20.21 2.59
C LEU A 186 -1.44 19.30 1.65
N VAL A 187 -2.50 18.66 2.15
CA VAL A 187 -3.38 17.75 1.38
C VAL A 187 -4.59 18.50 0.78
N ASN A 188 -5.11 19.55 1.44
CA ASN A 188 -6.24 20.37 0.97
C ASN A 188 -6.07 21.04 -0.42
N PRO A 189 -4.86 21.37 -0.92
CA PRO A 189 -4.73 21.83 -2.31
C PRO A 189 -5.06 20.75 -3.35
N LEU A 190 -5.17 19.49 -2.92
CA LEU A 190 -5.52 18.33 -3.76
C LEU A 190 -7.04 18.07 -3.80
N VAL A 191 -7.86 18.80 -3.02
CA VAL A 191 -9.33 18.73 -3.05
C VAL A 191 -9.88 19.21 -4.42
N PRO A 192 -11.03 18.74 -4.93
CA PRO A 192 -11.47 18.69 -6.34
C PRO A 192 -11.27 19.94 -7.21
N SER A 193 -11.35 21.14 -6.64
CA SER A 193 -11.00 22.38 -7.37
C SER A 193 -9.50 22.53 -7.66
N GLY A 194 -8.65 21.82 -6.90
CA GLY A 194 -7.20 21.80 -7.05
C GLY A 194 -6.70 20.80 -8.11
N ALA A 195 -7.41 19.69 -8.35
CA ALA A 195 -6.94 18.64 -9.27
C ALA A 195 -6.67 19.18 -10.68
N LYS A 196 -7.58 20.03 -11.24
CA LYS A 196 -7.36 20.68 -12.54
C LYS A 196 -6.18 21.67 -12.54
N LEU A 197 -5.96 22.38 -11.43
CA LEU A 197 -4.83 23.30 -11.28
C LEU A 197 -3.51 22.53 -11.06
N VAL A 198 -3.54 21.44 -10.32
CA VAL A 198 -2.42 20.50 -10.11
C VAL A 198 -1.97 19.93 -11.45
N ARG A 199 -2.89 19.41 -12.29
CA ARG A 199 -2.59 18.91 -13.64
C ARG A 199 -1.92 19.99 -14.52
N ARG A 200 -2.43 21.23 -14.49
CA ARG A 200 -1.85 22.35 -15.29
C ARG A 200 -0.45 22.76 -14.84
N ARG A 201 -0.07 22.46 -13.60
CA ARG A 201 1.24 22.82 -13.01
C ARG A 201 2.09 21.59 -12.65
N ALA A 202 1.69 20.40 -13.09
CA ALA A 202 2.34 19.14 -12.74
C ALA A 202 3.85 19.16 -12.95
N ALA A 203 4.34 19.65 -14.09
CA ALA A 203 5.78 19.74 -14.38
C ALA A 203 6.54 20.70 -13.45
N ALA A 204 5.90 21.74 -12.92
CA ALA A 204 6.52 22.67 -11.96
C ALA A 204 6.51 22.06 -10.55
N LEU A 205 5.41 21.40 -10.17
CA LEU A 205 5.27 20.66 -8.90
C LEU A 205 6.25 19.50 -8.85
N GLU A 206 6.41 18.76 -9.95
CA GLU A 206 7.35 17.65 -10.07
C GLU A 206 8.81 18.10 -9.87
N ARG A 207 9.19 19.20 -10.50
CA ARG A 207 10.53 19.80 -10.30
C ARG A 207 10.76 20.24 -8.87
N GLY A 208 9.75 20.85 -8.23
CA GLY A 208 9.80 21.27 -6.83
C GLY A 208 9.94 20.07 -5.88
N ARG A 209 9.20 19.01 -6.14
CA ARG A 209 9.21 17.76 -5.36
C ARG A 209 10.60 17.09 -5.39
N ARG A 210 11.21 16.99 -6.57
CA ARG A 210 12.55 16.40 -6.74
C ARG A 210 13.69 17.28 -6.18
N ALA A 211 13.47 18.59 -6.08
CA ALA A 211 14.46 19.53 -5.55
C ALA A 211 14.44 19.67 -4.03
N GLY A 212 13.39 19.18 -3.35
CA GLY A 212 13.15 19.41 -1.92
C GLY A 212 13.33 18.16 -1.04
N SER A 213 14.46 17.44 -1.17
CA SER A 213 14.68 16.14 -0.51
C SER A 213 14.46 16.15 1.01
N ASP A 214 14.90 17.16 1.74
CA ASP A 214 14.77 17.22 3.19
C ASP A 214 13.29 17.41 3.63
N PHE A 215 12.52 18.21 2.92
CA PHE A 215 11.09 18.35 3.16
C PHE A 215 10.32 17.07 2.80
N GLY A 216 10.64 16.45 1.66
CA GLY A 216 10.08 15.18 1.23
C GLY A 216 10.29 14.08 2.27
N PHE A 217 11.52 13.93 2.74
CA PHE A 217 11.88 13.00 3.79
C PHE A 217 11.07 13.21 5.09
N LEU A 218 10.99 14.45 5.57
CA LEU A 218 10.23 14.76 6.80
C LEU A 218 8.72 14.54 6.62
N PHE A 219 8.18 14.88 5.46
CA PHE A 219 6.77 14.65 5.14
C PHE A 219 6.45 13.15 5.07
N THR A 220 7.24 12.38 4.31
CA THR A 220 7.10 10.91 4.21
C THR A 220 7.18 10.28 5.60
N ARG A 221 8.16 10.70 6.41
CA ARG A 221 8.30 10.23 7.79
C ARG A 221 7.05 10.52 8.62
N LEU A 222 6.53 11.74 8.56
CA LEU A 222 5.40 12.19 9.38
C LEU A 222 4.11 11.43 9.06
N VAL A 223 3.83 11.21 7.78
CA VAL A 223 2.54 10.63 7.35
C VAL A 223 2.57 9.11 7.26
N SER A 224 3.76 8.50 7.14
CA SER A 224 3.86 7.08 6.80
C SER A 224 4.54 6.24 7.88
N PHE A 225 5.33 6.84 8.77
CA PHE A 225 6.15 6.12 9.74
C PHE A 225 5.95 6.60 11.18
N GLY A 226 6.16 5.68 12.12
CA GLY A 226 6.22 5.99 13.53
C GLY A 226 7.50 6.77 13.90
N PRO A 227 7.54 7.38 15.11
CA PRO A 227 8.64 8.28 15.49
C PRO A 227 10.02 7.59 15.56
N GLY A 228 10.06 6.28 15.75
CA GLY A 228 11.28 5.47 15.83
C GLY A 228 11.76 4.86 14.52
N ALA A 229 11.10 5.14 13.39
CA ALA A 229 11.43 4.50 12.13
C ALA A 229 12.86 4.81 11.68
N PRO A 230 13.64 3.78 11.26
CA PRO A 230 14.97 3.93 10.70
C PRO A 230 14.97 4.81 9.45
N PRO A 231 16.02 5.64 9.24
CA PRO A 231 16.11 6.55 8.09
C PRO A 231 16.00 5.83 6.74
N SER A 232 16.66 4.67 6.58
CA SER A 232 16.64 3.90 5.33
C SER A 232 15.25 3.48 4.90
N LEU A 233 14.33 3.16 5.84
CA LEU A 233 12.94 2.83 5.50
C LEU A 233 12.20 4.06 4.95
N VAL A 234 12.46 5.24 5.51
CA VAL A 234 11.84 6.48 5.07
C VAL A 234 12.36 6.87 3.69
N GLU A 235 13.67 6.78 3.47
CA GLU A 235 14.32 7.07 2.18
C GLU A 235 13.87 6.10 1.10
N PHE A 236 13.74 4.82 1.42
CA PHE A 236 13.21 3.81 0.52
C PHE A 236 11.77 4.10 0.07
N MET A 237 10.89 4.46 1.00
CA MET A 237 9.53 4.85 0.65
C MET A 237 9.51 6.17 -0.14
N GLU A 238 10.33 7.16 0.24
CA GLU A 238 10.41 8.43 -0.47
C GLU A 238 10.80 8.21 -1.94
N GLN A 239 11.73 7.28 -2.22
CA GLN A 239 12.09 6.94 -3.59
C GLN A 239 10.89 6.43 -4.39
N MET A 240 10.11 5.48 -3.86
CA MET A 240 8.89 4.99 -4.52
C MET A 240 7.88 6.11 -4.77
N LEU A 241 7.71 7.01 -3.78
CA LEU A 241 6.87 8.21 -3.94
C LEU A 241 7.35 9.10 -5.08
N LEU A 242 8.66 9.31 -5.23
CA LEU A 242 9.26 10.13 -6.28
C LEU A 242 9.12 9.50 -7.68
N ASP A 243 9.04 8.18 -7.76
CA ASP A 243 8.86 7.46 -9.03
C ASP A 243 7.43 7.54 -9.55
N THR A 244 6.43 7.83 -8.69
CA THR A 244 5.04 8.05 -9.10
C THR A 244 4.81 9.51 -9.49
N SER A 245 4.35 9.78 -10.71
CA SER A 245 4.13 11.16 -11.19
C SER A 245 2.95 11.85 -10.51
N VAL A 246 3.00 13.19 -10.48
CA VAL A 246 1.91 14.03 -9.93
C VAL A 246 0.60 13.84 -10.70
N GLU A 247 0.68 13.53 -12.02
CA GLU A 247 -0.49 13.20 -12.84
C GLU A 247 -1.18 11.93 -12.34
N VAL A 248 -0.42 10.86 -12.07
CA VAL A 248 -0.97 9.61 -11.50
C VAL A 248 -1.62 9.88 -10.16
N MET A 249 -0.97 10.66 -9.29
CA MET A 249 -1.54 11.03 -8.00
C MET A 249 -2.89 11.74 -8.16
N SER A 250 -2.99 12.63 -9.14
CA SER A 250 -4.24 13.37 -9.44
C SER A 250 -5.32 12.48 -10.03
N ASP A 251 -4.95 11.48 -10.86
CA ASP A 251 -5.91 10.61 -11.54
C ASP A 251 -6.61 9.64 -10.59
N PHE A 252 -5.90 9.16 -9.56
CA PHE A 252 -6.49 8.27 -8.55
C PHE A 252 -7.22 9.00 -7.42
N PHE A 253 -7.11 10.34 -7.31
CA PHE A 253 -7.60 11.03 -6.13
C PHE A 253 -9.12 10.87 -5.91
N ASP A 254 -9.90 11.02 -6.98
CA ASP A 254 -11.37 10.99 -6.90
C ASP A 254 -11.91 9.61 -6.50
N THR A 255 -11.19 8.53 -6.85
CA THR A 255 -11.62 7.16 -6.51
C THR A 255 -11.54 6.89 -5.00
N PHE A 256 -10.59 7.51 -4.27
CA PHE A 256 -10.52 7.38 -2.82
C PHE A 256 -11.69 8.07 -2.10
N LEU A 257 -12.18 9.19 -2.66
CA LEU A 257 -13.32 9.91 -2.11
C LEU A 257 -14.65 9.16 -2.30
N SER A 258 -14.75 8.39 -3.39
CA SER A 258 -15.94 7.62 -3.75
C SER A 258 -15.90 6.16 -3.29
N HIS A 259 -14.74 5.70 -2.76
CA HIS A 259 -14.58 4.31 -2.31
C HIS A 259 -15.53 3.98 -1.15
N ASP A 260 -16.38 2.98 -1.38
CA ASP A 260 -17.26 2.39 -0.36
C ASP A 260 -17.50 0.91 -0.68
N LYS A 261 -16.77 0.04 0.02
CA LYS A 261 -16.80 -1.43 -0.14
C LYS A 261 -17.07 -2.13 1.20
N LEU A 262 -17.73 -1.45 2.14
CA LEU A 262 -18.05 -2.04 3.44
C LEU A 262 -18.85 -3.35 3.31
N LYS A 263 -19.78 -3.40 2.37
CA LYS A 263 -20.62 -4.59 2.13
C LYS A 263 -19.82 -5.78 1.60
N ALA A 264 -18.71 -5.55 0.90
CA ALA A 264 -17.86 -6.61 0.39
C ALA A 264 -17.19 -7.44 1.51
N LEU A 265 -17.11 -6.91 2.74
CA LEU A 265 -16.61 -7.69 3.88
C LEU A 265 -17.43 -8.96 4.15
N ALA A 266 -18.73 -8.96 3.87
CA ALA A 266 -19.57 -10.14 4.06
C ALA A 266 -19.07 -11.36 3.24
N VAL A 267 -18.42 -11.11 2.11
CA VAL A 267 -17.80 -12.16 1.27
C VAL A 267 -16.65 -12.87 1.99
N LEU A 268 -16.02 -12.20 2.95
CA LEU A 268 -14.88 -12.71 3.71
C LEU A 268 -15.28 -13.43 5.01
N GLU A 269 -16.56 -13.55 5.35
CA GLU A 269 -17.05 -14.09 6.63
C GLU A 269 -16.45 -15.47 6.95
N ASP A 270 -16.41 -16.35 5.93
CA ASP A 270 -15.86 -17.70 6.03
C ASP A 270 -14.41 -17.82 5.53
N VAL A 271 -13.76 -16.74 5.12
CA VAL A 271 -12.38 -16.76 4.61
C VAL A 271 -11.40 -16.42 5.73
N PRO A 272 -10.38 -17.24 6.02
CA PRO A 272 -9.30 -16.87 6.91
C PRO A 272 -8.78 -15.48 6.60
N THR A 273 -8.97 -14.53 7.52
CA THR A 273 -8.63 -13.12 7.30
C THR A 273 -7.68 -12.64 8.38
N LEU A 274 -6.69 -11.84 7.97
CA LEU A 274 -5.82 -11.04 8.84
C LEU A 274 -6.10 -9.57 8.57
N ILE A 275 -6.42 -8.81 9.61
CA ILE A 275 -6.50 -7.35 9.59
C ILE A 275 -5.35 -6.82 10.46
N SER A 276 -4.41 -6.07 9.87
CA SER A 276 -3.25 -5.54 10.58
C SER A 276 -3.04 -4.07 10.29
N CYS A 277 -2.77 -3.27 11.34
CA CYS A 277 -2.52 -1.83 11.20
C CYS A 277 -1.64 -1.29 12.31
N GLY A 278 -0.99 -0.15 12.06
CA GLY A 278 -0.34 0.64 13.09
C GLY A 278 -1.35 1.41 13.95
N ASP A 279 -1.07 1.57 15.25
CA ASP A 279 -1.94 2.37 16.14
C ASP A 279 -1.81 3.89 15.91
N ARG A 280 -0.80 4.29 15.13
CA ARG A 280 -0.52 5.68 14.73
C ARG A 280 -0.79 5.95 13.26
N ASP A 281 -1.45 5.05 12.55
CA ASP A 281 -1.77 5.24 11.14
C ASP A 281 -2.66 6.48 10.96
N VAL A 282 -2.13 7.47 10.23
CA VAL A 282 -2.82 8.75 9.97
C VAL A 282 -3.50 8.78 8.60
N LEU A 283 -3.19 7.85 7.70
CA LEU A 283 -3.79 7.74 6.37
C LEU A 283 -5.03 6.85 6.36
N THR A 284 -4.94 5.70 7.02
CA THR A 284 -6.08 4.81 7.28
C THR A 284 -6.15 4.53 8.79
N PRO A 285 -6.70 5.48 9.56
CA PRO A 285 -6.68 5.41 11.01
C PRO A 285 -7.18 4.09 11.57
N LEU A 286 -6.69 3.71 12.75
CA LEU A 286 -7.04 2.45 13.44
C LEU A 286 -8.56 2.19 13.52
N SER A 287 -9.39 3.24 13.48
CA SER A 287 -10.86 3.14 13.44
C SER A 287 -11.37 2.36 12.22
N HIS A 288 -10.70 2.48 11.05
CA HIS A 288 -11.06 1.71 9.85
C HIS A 288 -10.80 0.22 10.04
N SER A 289 -9.64 -0.12 10.59
CA SER A 289 -9.30 -1.52 10.87
C SER A 289 -10.19 -2.13 11.97
N ARG A 290 -10.56 -1.36 12.98
CA ARG A 290 -11.55 -1.78 14.00
C ARG A 290 -12.92 -2.05 13.38
N LEU A 291 -13.40 -1.15 12.52
CA LEU A 291 -14.67 -1.33 11.82
C LEU A 291 -14.67 -2.63 10.98
N MET A 292 -13.57 -2.94 10.31
CA MET A 292 -13.43 -4.21 9.57
C MET A 292 -13.41 -5.41 10.52
N ALA A 293 -12.68 -5.33 11.64
CA ALA A 293 -12.61 -6.40 12.62
C ALA A 293 -13.95 -6.65 13.33
N ASP A 294 -14.71 -5.58 13.61
CA ASP A 294 -16.05 -5.69 14.18
C ASP A 294 -17.05 -6.35 13.19
N ALA A 295 -16.86 -6.10 11.88
CA ALA A 295 -17.65 -6.73 10.81
C ALA A 295 -17.22 -8.18 10.49
N LEU A 296 -15.99 -8.57 10.85
CA LEU A 296 -15.40 -9.89 10.62
C LEU A 296 -14.86 -10.48 11.94
N PRO A 297 -15.72 -10.95 12.87
CA PRO A 297 -15.28 -11.44 14.19
C PRO A 297 -14.35 -12.66 14.13
N SER A 298 -14.35 -13.40 13.03
CA SER A 298 -13.44 -14.54 12.78
C SER A 298 -12.04 -14.12 12.33
N ALA A 299 -11.86 -12.85 11.93
CA ALA A 299 -10.57 -12.35 11.48
C ALA A 299 -9.56 -12.24 12.63
N GLU A 300 -8.30 -12.56 12.35
CA GLU A 300 -7.20 -12.20 13.23
C GLU A 300 -6.97 -10.70 13.15
N PHE A 301 -7.14 -9.98 14.26
CA PHE A 301 -6.92 -8.55 14.33
C PHE A 301 -5.63 -8.22 15.05
N GLN A 302 -4.67 -7.64 14.33
CA GLN A 302 -3.35 -7.25 14.84
C GLN A 302 -3.21 -5.72 14.83
N VAL A 303 -2.97 -5.15 16.03
CA VAL A 303 -2.60 -3.73 16.17
C VAL A 303 -1.12 -3.67 16.53
N LEU A 304 -0.35 -2.89 15.77
CA LEU A 304 1.11 -2.75 15.91
C LEU A 304 1.45 -1.44 16.64
N PRO A 305 1.83 -1.52 17.94
CA PRO A 305 2.07 -0.32 18.73
C PRO A 305 3.22 0.53 18.20
N GLY A 306 2.99 1.84 18.11
CA GLY A 306 3.97 2.83 17.69
C GLY A 306 4.20 2.90 16.17
N ALA A 307 3.67 1.95 15.39
CA ALA A 307 3.76 1.96 13.93
C ALA A 307 2.71 2.88 13.29
N ASN A 308 3.04 3.42 12.12
CA ASN A 308 2.14 4.23 11.32
C ASN A 308 1.67 3.44 10.07
N HIS A 309 1.41 4.10 8.96
CA HIS A 309 0.86 3.52 7.73
C HIS A 309 1.73 2.43 7.11
N MET A 310 3.07 2.57 7.19
CA MET A 310 4.01 1.57 6.69
C MET A 310 4.37 0.49 7.72
N ALA A 311 3.41 0.11 8.57
CA ALA A 311 3.56 -0.89 9.61
C ALA A 311 4.20 -2.20 9.11
N LYS A 312 3.92 -2.63 7.88
CA LYS A 312 4.52 -3.80 7.24
C LYS A 312 6.03 -3.68 6.97
N LEU A 313 6.58 -2.47 6.95
CA LEU A 313 8.02 -2.21 6.92
C LEU A 313 8.59 -2.00 8.33
N GLU A 314 7.91 -1.19 9.15
CA GLU A 314 8.36 -0.84 10.50
C GLU A 314 8.39 -2.04 11.45
N ARG A 315 7.43 -2.94 11.31
CA ARG A 315 7.18 -4.10 12.17
C ARG A 315 7.09 -5.37 11.33
N HIS A 316 7.96 -5.48 10.31
CA HIS A 316 7.90 -6.57 9.33
C HIS A 316 7.97 -7.96 9.97
N HIS A 317 8.73 -8.14 11.06
CA HIS A 317 8.79 -9.43 11.75
C HIS A 317 7.43 -9.87 12.28
N GLU A 318 6.71 -8.96 12.99
CA GLU A 318 5.40 -9.26 13.55
C GLU A 318 4.35 -9.47 12.43
N VAL A 319 4.43 -8.69 11.35
CA VAL A 319 3.55 -8.85 10.19
C VAL A 319 3.83 -10.18 9.48
N ASN A 320 5.10 -10.54 9.26
CA ASN A 320 5.48 -11.79 8.61
C ASN A 320 5.06 -13.01 9.43
N VAL A 321 5.17 -12.96 10.77
CA VAL A 321 4.64 -14.01 11.65
C VAL A 321 3.12 -14.16 11.52
N ALA A 322 2.37 -13.05 11.45
CA ALA A 322 0.92 -13.10 11.27
C ALA A 322 0.55 -13.62 9.86
N LEU A 323 1.29 -13.24 8.83
CA LEU A 323 1.10 -13.76 7.46
C LEU A 323 1.36 -15.27 7.39
N ARG A 324 2.41 -15.79 8.04
CA ARG A 324 2.66 -17.24 8.10
C ARG A 324 1.48 -17.98 8.75
N ARG A 325 0.95 -17.49 9.87
CA ARG A 325 -0.25 -18.07 10.50
C ARG A 325 -1.47 -18.03 9.56
N LEU A 326 -1.62 -16.96 8.78
CA LEU A 326 -2.67 -16.90 7.76
C LEU A 326 -2.46 -17.94 6.66
N PHE A 327 -1.23 -18.15 6.19
CA PHE A 327 -0.89 -19.15 5.17
C PHE A 327 -1.18 -20.56 5.66
N ASP A 328 -0.87 -20.86 6.93
CA ASP A 328 -1.18 -22.16 7.56
C ASP A 328 -2.70 -22.41 7.58
N ARG A 329 -3.50 -21.45 8.07
CA ARG A 329 -4.96 -21.53 8.10
C ARG A 329 -5.58 -21.67 6.70
N ALA A 330 -5.01 -20.95 5.72
CA ALA A 330 -5.45 -21.01 4.33
C ALA A 330 -5.15 -22.37 3.71
N SER A 331 -3.98 -22.96 4.00
CA SER A 331 -3.58 -24.28 3.53
C SER A 331 -4.44 -25.40 4.15
N GLU A 332 -4.72 -25.31 5.45
CA GLU A 332 -5.63 -26.24 6.15
C GLU A 332 -7.04 -26.20 5.51
N ARG A 333 -7.56 -25.00 5.26
CA ARG A 333 -8.87 -24.83 4.59
C ARG A 333 -8.89 -25.43 3.19
N ALA A 334 -7.82 -25.23 2.42
CA ALA A 334 -7.71 -25.79 1.06
C ALA A 334 -7.65 -27.33 1.06
N ALA A 335 -7.06 -27.94 2.08
CA ALA A 335 -6.94 -29.39 2.21
C ALA A 335 -8.26 -30.09 2.59
N ILE A 336 -9.25 -29.37 3.12
CA ILE A 336 -10.56 -29.91 3.52
C ILE A 336 -11.53 -29.97 2.33
N LYS A 337 -11.26 -29.26 1.26
CA LYS A 337 -12.06 -29.22 0.02
C LYS A 337 -11.55 -30.21 -1.03
#